data_e73a420b41a919cdcebea7ddbd1ba02d
#
_entry.id   e73a420b41a919cdcebea7ddbd1ba02d
#
_cell.length_a   1.000
_cell.length_b   1.000
_cell.length_c   1.000
_cell.angle_alpha   90.00
_cell.angle_beta   90.00
_cell.angle_gamma   90.00
#
_symmetry.space_group_name_H-M   'P 1'
#
loop_
_entity.id
_entity.type
_entity.pdbx_description
1 polymer ?
#
loop_
_entity_poly.entity_id
_entity_poly.type
_entity_poly.pdbx_seq_one_letter_code
_entity_poly.pdbx_strand_id
1 'polypeptide(L)'
;IADELDKTSALVRDMVNDSFHAIYIDSQSIYREVVDYLNSFSSEKSNIVKFYNEKQPIFEHFNVAKQIKGSFGKVVTIKNGIYLIIEHTEAMHVIDVNSGNRVKSSQSPEDNAFDVNLLAAEEIARQLRLRDMGGIITCDFIDMHTPAHKSMLFKKMQEFMANDKAKH
;
A
#
# COMPACT_ATOMS: atom_id res chain seq x y z
N ILE A 1 3.48 -9.08 -36.72
CA ILE A 1 2.25 -9.28 -35.92
C ILE A 1 2.79 -9.46 -34.52
N ALA A 2 2.64 -8.43 -33.66
CA ALA A 2 2.97 -8.59 -32.25
C ALA A 2 1.87 -9.47 -31.64
N ASP A 3 2.25 -10.65 -31.15
CA ASP A 3 1.34 -11.47 -30.36
C ASP A 3 0.88 -10.63 -29.16
N GLU A 4 -0.43 -10.60 -28.95
CA GLU A 4 -1.03 -9.93 -27.80
C GLU A 4 -0.47 -10.65 -26.56
N LEU A 5 0.37 -9.93 -25.79
CA LEU A 5 0.93 -10.45 -24.54
C LEU A 5 -0.23 -10.88 -23.64
N ASP A 6 -0.21 -12.14 -23.18
CA ASP A 6 -1.15 -12.59 -22.18
C ASP A 6 -1.11 -11.68 -20.95
N LYS A 7 -2.24 -11.55 -20.24
CA LYS A 7 -2.38 -10.67 -19.07
C LYS A 7 -1.29 -10.87 -18.02
N THR A 8 -0.84 -12.11 -17.85
CA THR A 8 0.22 -12.46 -16.89
C THR A 8 1.56 -11.88 -17.30
N SER A 9 1.95 -12.04 -18.55
CA SER A 9 3.21 -11.50 -19.08
C SER A 9 3.21 -9.98 -19.10
N ALA A 10 2.07 -9.36 -19.40
CA ALA A 10 1.90 -7.91 -19.32
C ALA A 10 2.05 -7.39 -17.87
N LEU A 11 1.44 -8.09 -16.91
CA LEU A 11 1.55 -7.75 -15.49
C LEU A 11 3.00 -7.86 -14.99
N VAL A 12 3.68 -8.96 -15.35
CA VAL A 12 5.09 -9.18 -14.99
C VAL A 12 5.98 -8.08 -15.57
N ARG A 13 5.78 -7.74 -16.84
CA ARG A 13 6.52 -6.65 -17.51
C ARG A 13 6.36 -5.31 -16.78
N ASP A 14 5.14 -4.98 -16.37
CA ASP A 14 4.79 -3.66 -15.85
C ASP A 14 5.13 -3.50 -14.36
N MET A 15 5.16 -4.61 -13.61
CA MET A 15 5.33 -4.58 -12.16
C MET A 15 6.71 -5.02 -11.68
N VAL A 16 7.36 -5.98 -12.37
CA VAL A 16 8.62 -6.56 -11.85
C VAL A 16 9.79 -5.61 -12.09
N ASN A 17 10.44 -5.23 -11.00
CA ASN A 17 11.63 -4.40 -10.99
C ASN A 17 12.71 -5.03 -10.07
N ASP A 18 13.84 -4.38 -9.94
CA ASP A 18 15.00 -4.89 -9.20
C ASP A 18 14.79 -5.02 -7.67
N SER A 19 13.67 -4.50 -7.15
CA SER A 19 13.30 -4.67 -5.73
C SER A 19 12.63 -6.03 -5.43
N PHE A 20 12.25 -6.79 -6.47
CA PHE A 20 11.62 -8.09 -6.30
C PHE A 20 12.67 -9.16 -6.03
N HIS A 21 12.53 -9.88 -4.91
CA HIS A 21 13.42 -10.97 -4.53
C HIS A 21 12.88 -12.35 -4.90
N ALA A 22 11.57 -12.51 -5.06
CA ALA A 22 10.92 -13.73 -5.47
C ALA A 22 9.51 -13.50 -6.03
N ILE A 23 9.12 -14.34 -7.00
CA ILE A 23 7.78 -14.43 -7.56
C ILE A 23 7.33 -15.88 -7.37
N TYR A 24 6.30 -16.10 -6.56
CA TYR A 24 5.76 -17.43 -6.31
C TYR A 24 4.50 -17.66 -7.15
N ILE A 25 4.44 -18.78 -7.85
CA ILE A 25 3.34 -19.15 -8.74
C ILE A 25 2.92 -20.59 -8.43
N ASP A 26 1.64 -20.83 -8.18
CA ASP A 26 1.05 -22.13 -7.88
C ASP A 26 0.43 -22.84 -9.08
N SER A 27 0.33 -22.15 -10.23
CA SER A 27 -0.07 -22.74 -11.51
C SER A 27 1.14 -23.11 -12.35
N GLN A 28 1.26 -24.39 -12.71
CA GLN A 28 2.40 -24.87 -13.50
C GLN A 28 2.45 -24.27 -14.92
N SER A 29 1.30 -24.01 -15.54
CA SER A 29 1.22 -23.38 -16.86
C SER A 29 1.72 -21.92 -16.79
N ILE A 30 1.21 -21.14 -15.84
CA ILE A 30 1.61 -19.75 -15.63
C ILE A 30 3.09 -19.66 -15.22
N TYR A 31 3.57 -20.57 -14.38
CA TYR A 31 4.98 -20.63 -14.01
C TYR A 31 5.89 -20.74 -15.24
N ARG A 32 5.60 -21.69 -16.15
CA ARG A 32 6.39 -21.87 -17.38
C ARG A 32 6.34 -20.64 -18.26
N GLU A 33 5.16 -20.08 -18.48
CA GLU A 33 4.97 -18.88 -19.28
C GLU A 33 5.78 -17.69 -18.75
N VAL A 34 5.73 -17.42 -17.43
CA VAL A 34 6.48 -16.33 -16.81
C VAL A 34 7.99 -16.56 -16.89
N VAL A 35 8.45 -17.80 -16.69
CA VAL A 35 9.87 -18.16 -16.81
C VAL A 35 10.35 -17.96 -18.26
N ASP A 36 9.59 -18.43 -19.24
CA ASP A 36 9.93 -18.28 -20.66
C ASP A 36 9.95 -16.81 -21.07
N TYR A 37 8.96 -16.06 -20.63
CA TYR A 37 8.88 -14.61 -20.86
C TYR A 37 10.10 -13.89 -20.29
N LEU A 38 10.45 -14.10 -19.01
CA LEU A 38 11.59 -13.45 -18.38
C LEU A 38 12.94 -13.89 -18.99
N ASN A 39 13.07 -15.15 -19.37
CA ASN A 39 14.26 -15.64 -20.06
C ASN A 39 14.50 -14.95 -21.42
N SER A 40 13.45 -14.50 -22.09
CA SER A 40 13.57 -13.78 -23.37
C SER A 40 14.25 -12.41 -23.22
N PHE A 41 14.29 -11.83 -22.01
CA PHE A 41 14.92 -10.52 -21.72
C PHE A 41 16.15 -10.63 -20.83
N SER A 42 16.11 -11.50 -19.81
CA SER A 42 17.18 -11.65 -18.84
C SER A 42 17.05 -12.97 -18.10
N SER A 43 17.98 -13.88 -18.33
CA SER A 43 18.04 -15.15 -17.60
C SER A 43 18.27 -14.97 -16.09
N GLU A 44 18.83 -13.84 -15.65
CA GLU A 44 19.00 -13.54 -14.24
C GLU A 44 17.65 -13.27 -13.55
N LYS A 45 16.74 -12.59 -14.25
CA LYS A 45 15.41 -12.28 -13.71
C LYS A 45 14.49 -13.51 -13.62
N SER A 46 14.72 -14.54 -14.42
CA SER A 46 13.95 -15.79 -14.30
C SER A 46 14.28 -16.57 -13.01
N ASN A 47 15.46 -16.39 -12.43
CA ASN A 47 15.88 -17.08 -11.20
C ASN A 47 15.05 -16.69 -9.97
N ILE A 48 14.37 -15.55 -9.97
CA ILE A 48 13.50 -15.14 -8.87
C ILE A 48 12.12 -15.81 -8.92
N VAL A 49 11.75 -16.45 -10.06
CA VAL A 49 10.47 -17.15 -10.21
C VAL A 49 10.56 -18.52 -9.54
N LYS A 50 9.62 -18.80 -8.66
CA LYS A 50 9.57 -20.05 -7.89
C LYS A 50 8.22 -20.71 -8.04
N PHE A 51 8.24 -21.99 -8.39
CA PHE A 51 7.02 -22.78 -8.41
C PHE A 51 6.62 -23.10 -6.97
N TYR A 52 5.37 -22.80 -6.61
CA TYR A 52 4.82 -23.09 -5.30
C TYR A 52 3.99 -24.36 -5.37
N ASN A 53 4.38 -25.38 -4.62
CA ASN A 53 3.74 -26.69 -4.59
C ASN A 53 3.52 -27.23 -3.15
N GLU A 54 3.15 -26.34 -2.24
CA GLU A 54 2.84 -26.74 -0.88
C GLU A 54 1.37 -27.07 -0.71
N LYS A 55 1.02 -27.83 0.35
CA LYS A 55 -0.38 -28.19 0.65
C LYS A 55 -1.25 -27.01 1.07
N GLN A 56 -0.64 -26.01 1.69
CA GLN A 56 -1.33 -24.82 2.13
C GLN A 56 -1.54 -23.87 0.93
N PRO A 57 -2.73 -23.25 0.78
CA PRO A 57 -2.95 -22.25 -0.27
C PRO A 57 -1.92 -21.12 -0.20
N ILE A 58 -1.39 -20.70 -1.35
CA ILE A 58 -0.30 -19.72 -1.47
C ILE A 58 -0.58 -18.42 -0.70
N PHE A 59 -1.80 -17.87 -0.76
CA PHE A 59 -2.15 -16.65 -0.05
C PHE A 59 -2.23 -16.82 1.47
N GLU A 60 -2.53 -17.99 1.94
CA GLU A 60 -2.49 -18.30 3.37
C GLU A 60 -1.06 -18.51 3.85
N HIS A 61 -0.24 -19.21 3.08
CA HIS A 61 1.18 -19.45 3.40
C HIS A 61 1.92 -18.13 3.61
N PHE A 62 1.74 -17.17 2.71
CA PHE A 62 2.37 -15.85 2.80
C PHE A 62 1.56 -14.82 3.61
N ASN A 63 0.51 -15.24 4.33
CA ASN A 63 -0.40 -14.37 5.08
C ASN A 63 -1.07 -13.26 4.26
N VAL A 64 -1.11 -13.37 2.93
CA VAL A 64 -1.71 -12.38 2.03
C VAL A 64 -3.23 -12.29 2.25
N ALA A 65 -3.91 -13.43 2.42
CA ALA A 65 -5.35 -13.46 2.69
C ALA A 65 -5.73 -12.69 3.96
N LYS A 66 -4.92 -12.82 5.02
CA LYS A 66 -5.12 -12.08 6.28
C LYS A 66 -4.86 -10.58 6.10
N GLN A 67 -3.81 -10.22 5.36
CA GLN A 67 -3.48 -8.83 5.06
C GLN A 67 -4.58 -8.17 4.22
N ILE A 68 -5.10 -8.84 3.19
CA ILE A 68 -6.21 -8.35 2.37
C ILE A 68 -7.43 -8.08 3.26
N LYS A 69 -7.87 -9.07 4.06
CA LYS A 69 -9.02 -8.90 4.97
C LYS A 69 -8.82 -7.72 5.95
N GLY A 70 -7.61 -7.59 6.52
CA GLY A 70 -7.29 -6.48 7.42
C GLY A 70 -7.26 -5.12 6.72
N SER A 71 -6.82 -5.10 5.46
CA SER A 71 -6.69 -3.85 4.69
C SER A 71 -8.01 -3.25 4.24
N PHE A 72 -9.09 -4.03 4.14
CA PHE A 72 -10.42 -3.54 3.75
C PHE A 72 -11.35 -3.26 4.95
N GLY A 73 -10.85 -3.39 6.17
CA GLY A 73 -11.61 -3.05 7.38
C GLY A 73 -11.88 -1.54 7.51
N LYS A 74 -12.96 -1.19 8.22
CA LYS A 74 -13.26 0.21 8.56
C LYS A 74 -12.16 0.83 9.41
N VAL A 75 -11.56 0.06 10.31
CA VAL A 75 -10.48 0.50 11.20
C VAL A 75 -9.15 -0.05 10.71
N VAL A 76 -8.19 0.83 10.51
CA VAL A 76 -6.82 0.51 10.13
C VAL A 76 -5.88 0.89 11.25
N THR A 77 -5.27 -0.09 11.88
CA THR A 77 -4.30 0.15 12.97
C THR A 77 -2.92 0.44 12.39
N ILE A 78 -2.33 1.53 12.85
CA ILE A 78 -0.96 1.95 12.55
C ILE A 78 -0.06 1.56 13.75
N LYS A 79 1.23 1.85 13.65
CA LYS A 79 2.18 1.63 14.75
C LYS A 79 1.80 2.47 15.98
N ASN A 80 2.15 1.97 17.17
CA ASN A 80 2.01 2.67 18.44
C ASN A 80 0.56 2.98 18.88
N GLY A 81 -0.42 2.21 18.45
CA GLY A 81 -1.82 2.38 18.82
C GLY A 81 -2.57 3.48 18.06
N ILE A 82 -1.92 4.17 17.12
CA ILE A 82 -2.58 5.08 16.18
C ILE A 82 -3.48 4.27 15.26
N TYR A 83 -4.64 4.78 14.91
CA TYR A 83 -5.53 4.12 13.96
C TYR A 83 -6.31 5.13 13.12
N LEU A 84 -6.71 4.69 11.93
CA LEU A 84 -7.59 5.40 11.02
C LEU A 84 -8.98 4.77 11.07
N ILE A 85 -10.01 5.58 10.94
CA ILE A 85 -11.37 5.14 10.63
C ILE A 85 -11.66 5.60 9.21
N ILE A 86 -11.93 4.63 8.31
CA ILE A 86 -12.22 4.91 6.90
C ILE A 86 -13.69 4.60 6.63
N GLU A 87 -14.43 5.62 6.23
CA GLU A 87 -15.85 5.52 5.90
C GLU A 87 -16.13 5.96 4.47
N HIS A 88 -17.13 5.31 3.89
CA HIS A 88 -17.60 5.61 2.54
C HIS A 88 -19.00 6.19 2.63
N THR A 89 -19.21 7.32 2.01
CA THR A 89 -20.52 7.95 1.82
C THR A 89 -20.88 7.93 0.34
N GLU A 90 -22.08 8.37 -0.02
CA GLU A 90 -22.48 8.45 -1.44
C GLU A 90 -21.61 9.42 -2.26
N ALA A 91 -21.08 10.48 -1.64
CA ALA A 91 -20.39 11.57 -2.34
C ALA A 91 -18.88 11.61 -2.10
N MET A 92 -18.39 11.03 -1.01
CA MET A 92 -16.99 11.15 -0.62
C MET A 92 -16.53 10.02 0.31
N HIS A 93 -15.25 9.90 0.45
CA HIS A 93 -14.62 9.08 1.49
C HIS A 93 -14.15 9.97 2.63
N VAL A 94 -14.35 9.51 3.87
CA VAL A 94 -13.90 10.23 5.06
C VAL A 94 -12.91 9.36 5.81
N ILE A 95 -11.79 9.95 6.19
CA ILE A 95 -10.73 9.29 6.95
C ILE A 95 -10.46 10.11 8.21
N ASP A 96 -10.76 9.53 9.36
CA ASP A 96 -10.54 10.11 10.67
C ASP A 96 -9.27 9.54 11.31
N VAL A 97 -8.41 10.42 11.83
CA VAL A 97 -7.12 10.07 12.44
C VAL A 97 -7.23 10.08 13.96
N ASN A 98 -6.92 8.95 14.58
CA ASN A 98 -6.96 8.78 16.02
C ASN A 98 -5.58 8.44 16.60
N SER A 99 -5.14 9.18 17.61
CA SER A 99 -3.86 8.96 18.29
C SER A 99 -3.85 7.72 19.21
N GLY A 100 -5.04 7.19 19.53
CA GLY A 100 -5.16 6.14 20.52
C GLY A 100 -4.61 6.55 21.88
N ASN A 101 -4.00 5.63 22.59
CA ASN A 101 -3.42 5.89 23.92
C ASN A 101 -1.97 6.42 23.85
N ARG A 102 -1.52 6.89 22.68
CA ARG A 102 -0.15 7.39 22.52
C ARG A 102 -0.04 8.84 22.98
N VAL A 103 0.37 9.01 24.22
CA VAL A 103 0.87 10.29 24.71
C VAL A 103 2.32 10.07 25.14
N LYS A 104 3.28 10.59 24.38
CA LYS A 104 4.66 10.67 24.87
C LYS A 104 4.71 11.81 25.87
N SER A 105 4.85 11.49 27.14
CA SER A 105 4.91 12.44 28.25
C SER A 105 6.09 13.44 28.17
N SER A 106 7.05 13.21 27.26
CA SER A 106 8.24 14.04 27.06
C SER A 106 8.15 15.04 25.90
N GLN A 107 7.06 15.04 25.12
CA GLN A 107 6.86 15.95 23.98
C GLN A 107 5.69 16.90 24.24
N SER A 108 5.68 18.05 23.55
CA SER A 108 4.52 18.93 23.57
C SER A 108 3.30 18.26 22.90
N PRO A 109 2.05 18.62 23.28
CA PRO A 109 0.86 18.13 22.60
C PRO A 109 0.89 18.41 21.08
N GLU A 110 1.41 19.58 20.68
CA GLU A 110 1.58 20.00 19.29
C GLU A 110 2.54 19.08 18.52
N ASP A 111 3.71 18.77 19.07
CA ASP A 111 4.68 17.89 18.45
C ASP A 111 4.16 16.44 18.37
N ASN A 112 3.43 16.00 19.40
CA ASN A 112 2.76 14.69 19.38
C ASN A 112 1.70 14.60 18.27
N ALA A 113 0.88 15.66 18.10
CA ALA A 113 -0.12 15.72 17.05
C ALA A 113 0.54 15.67 15.66
N PHE A 114 1.62 16.42 15.48
CA PHE A 114 2.38 16.42 14.22
C PHE A 114 2.98 15.03 13.90
N ASP A 115 3.62 14.37 14.86
CA ASP A 115 4.19 13.02 14.69
C ASP A 115 3.10 11.99 14.33
N VAL A 116 1.94 12.06 14.99
CA VAL A 116 0.81 11.18 14.70
C VAL A 116 0.30 11.41 13.28
N ASN A 117 0.10 12.69 12.93
CA ASN A 117 -0.40 13.06 11.61
C ASN A 117 0.56 12.66 10.48
N LEU A 118 1.87 12.71 10.68
CA LEU A 118 2.85 12.22 9.70
C LEU A 118 2.73 10.71 9.46
N LEU A 119 2.62 9.92 10.52
CA LEU A 119 2.42 8.48 10.41
C LEU A 119 1.07 8.15 9.76
N ALA A 120 0.05 8.92 10.11
CA ALA A 120 -1.27 8.79 9.50
C ALA A 120 -1.25 9.12 8.01
N ALA A 121 -0.58 10.19 7.59
CA ALA A 121 -0.46 10.60 6.19
C ALA A 121 0.21 9.52 5.31
N GLU A 122 1.28 8.89 5.81
CA GLU A 122 1.94 7.78 5.12
C GLU A 122 0.98 6.60 4.93
N GLU A 123 0.27 6.21 5.99
CA GLU A 123 -0.68 5.10 5.92
C GLU A 123 -1.91 5.46 5.08
N ILE A 124 -2.43 6.69 5.15
CA ILE A 124 -3.52 7.15 4.29
C ILE A 124 -3.13 6.99 2.83
N ALA A 125 -1.98 7.51 2.41
CA ALA A 125 -1.50 7.37 1.04
C ALA A 125 -1.39 5.89 0.61
N ARG A 126 -0.93 5.01 1.52
CA ARG A 126 -0.90 3.56 1.28
C ARG A 126 -2.30 2.98 1.11
N GLN A 127 -3.25 3.36 1.97
CA GLN A 127 -4.63 2.86 1.93
C GLN A 127 -5.38 3.33 0.67
N LEU A 128 -5.17 4.57 0.23
CA LEU A 128 -5.76 5.08 -1.00
C LEU A 128 -5.35 4.21 -2.21
N ARG A 129 -4.06 3.91 -2.34
CA ARG A 129 -3.56 3.03 -3.41
C ARG A 129 -4.06 1.58 -3.26
N LEU A 130 -4.01 1.03 -2.04
CA LEU A 130 -4.37 -0.35 -1.78
C LEU A 130 -5.84 -0.65 -2.06
N ARG A 131 -6.72 0.33 -1.77
CA ARG A 131 -8.17 0.22 -1.95
C ARG A 131 -8.66 0.78 -3.28
N ASP A 132 -7.75 1.31 -4.11
CA ASP A 132 -8.09 2.01 -5.36
C ASP A 132 -9.15 3.10 -5.14
N MET A 133 -8.94 3.92 -4.10
CA MET A 133 -9.90 4.95 -3.71
C MET A 133 -9.72 6.18 -4.58
N GLY A 134 -10.80 6.59 -5.24
CA GLY A 134 -10.86 7.79 -6.06
C GLY A 134 -11.97 8.74 -5.62
N GLY A 135 -12.09 9.88 -6.30
CA GLY A 135 -13.10 10.89 -6.01
C GLY A 135 -12.69 11.84 -4.89
N ILE A 136 -13.66 12.35 -4.14
CA ILE A 136 -13.42 13.30 -3.04
C ILE A 136 -13.06 12.50 -1.79
N ILE A 137 -11.90 12.82 -1.21
CA ILE A 137 -11.41 12.20 0.01
C ILE A 137 -11.12 13.28 1.03
N THR A 138 -11.82 13.24 2.16
CA THR A 138 -11.63 14.15 3.29
C THR A 138 -10.84 13.44 4.38
N CYS A 139 -9.71 14.02 4.78
CA CYS A 139 -8.90 13.52 5.88
C CYS A 139 -9.00 14.47 7.06
N ASP A 140 -9.50 13.97 8.19
CA ASP A 140 -9.58 14.71 9.45
C ASP A 140 -8.36 14.35 10.29
N PHE A 141 -7.36 15.24 10.25
CA PHE A 141 -6.12 15.12 11.00
C PHE A 141 -6.27 15.70 12.39
N ILE A 142 -5.46 15.22 13.34
CA ILE A 142 -5.43 15.81 14.69
C ILE A 142 -5.07 17.28 14.61
N ASP A 143 -5.80 18.11 15.36
CA ASP A 143 -5.62 19.57 15.39
C ASP A 143 -4.18 19.98 15.69
N MET A 144 -3.66 20.88 14.86
CA MET A 144 -2.37 21.52 15.03
C MET A 144 -2.55 23.03 14.92
N HIS A 145 -1.84 23.78 15.75
CA HIS A 145 -1.91 25.26 15.75
C HIS A 145 -0.77 25.90 14.95
N THR A 146 0.39 25.23 14.87
CA THR A 146 1.60 25.76 14.23
C THR A 146 1.49 25.72 12.70
N PRO A 147 1.52 26.87 12.00
CA PRO A 147 1.42 26.91 10.53
C PRO A 147 2.53 26.13 9.82
N ALA A 148 3.72 26.09 10.39
CA ALA A 148 4.85 25.34 9.83
C ALA A 148 4.57 23.83 9.83
N HIS A 149 3.96 23.27 10.89
CA HIS A 149 3.57 21.87 10.96
C HIS A 149 2.51 21.53 9.91
N LYS A 150 1.49 22.37 9.74
CA LYS A 150 0.47 22.20 8.70
C LYS A 150 1.08 22.19 7.29
N SER A 151 1.97 23.13 7.01
CA SER A 151 2.66 23.20 5.72
C SER A 151 3.55 21.97 5.47
N MET A 152 4.24 21.50 6.50
CA MET A 152 5.10 20.33 6.40
C MET A 152 4.28 19.04 6.21
N LEU A 153 3.18 18.88 6.93
CA LEU A 153 2.26 17.76 6.76
C LEU A 153 1.72 17.70 5.31
N PHE A 154 1.29 18.85 4.78
CA PHE A 154 0.80 18.94 3.41
C PHE A 154 1.86 18.51 2.38
N LYS A 155 3.10 19.01 2.52
CA LYS A 155 4.21 18.60 1.64
C LYS A 155 4.50 17.10 1.74
N LYS A 156 4.50 16.56 2.95
CA LYS A 156 4.71 15.12 3.16
C LYS A 156 3.60 14.28 2.55
N MET A 157 2.35 14.70 2.68
CA MET A 157 1.23 14.03 2.00
C MET A 157 1.43 14.01 0.49
N GLN A 158 1.84 15.13 -0.13
CA GLN A 158 2.17 15.17 -1.56
C GLN A 158 3.32 14.21 -1.93
N GLU A 159 4.39 14.14 -1.11
CA GLU A 159 5.48 13.20 -1.31
C GLU A 159 5.00 11.73 -1.24
N PHE A 160 4.17 11.38 -0.27
CA PHE A 160 3.63 10.03 -0.11
C PHE A 160 2.68 9.64 -1.25
N MET A 161 1.99 10.63 -1.83
CA MET A 161 1.11 10.43 -2.98
C MET A 161 1.82 10.46 -4.33
N ALA A 162 3.10 10.86 -4.39
CA ALA A 162 3.83 11.02 -5.65
C ALA A 162 3.91 9.75 -6.52
N ASN A 163 3.82 8.56 -5.89
CA ASN A 163 3.82 7.26 -6.58
C ASN A 163 2.41 6.79 -6.96
N ASP A 164 1.37 7.57 -6.66
CA ASP A 164 0.01 7.27 -7.07
C ASP A 164 -0.18 7.60 -8.55
N LYS A 165 -0.84 6.69 -9.30
CA LYS A 165 -1.17 6.92 -10.71
C LYS A 165 -2.35 7.88 -10.90
N ALA A 166 -3.17 8.08 -9.85
CA ALA A 166 -4.24 9.04 -9.85
C ALA A 166 -3.71 10.47 -9.72
N LYS A 167 -4.39 11.43 -10.36
CA LYS A 167 -4.12 12.86 -10.13
C LYS A 167 -4.71 13.27 -8.79
N HIS A 168 -3.94 13.94 -7.97
CA HIS A 168 -4.30 14.47 -6.65
C HIS A 168 -3.74 15.87 -6.45
#